data_b372ee4afdb36e5aaa85481d11eb526a
#
_entry.id   b372ee4afdb36e5aaa85481d11eb526a
#
_cell.length_a   1.000
_cell.length_b   1.000
_cell.length_c   1.000
_cell.angle_alpha   90.00
_cell.angle_beta   90.00
_cell.angle_gamma   90.00
#
_symmetry.space_group_name_H-M   'P 1'
#
loop_
_entity.id
_entity.type
_entity.pdbx_description
1 polymer ?
#
loop_
_entity_poly.entity_id
_entity_poly.type
_entity_poly.pdbx_seq_one_letter_code
_entity_poly.pdbx_strand_id
1 'polypeptide(L)'
;YAVFTTNYGSIDNNFAPIGETAFTKVPDGIAHFLEHKMFEKEDGDVFFKFGEKGAFTNAFTSFTKTAYLFSSTSRVEENLETLINFVQEPYFTEETVEKEKGIIGQEIRMYDDDPDFRAYFGVIENMYHQHPVKIDIAGTVESIAEINKDLLYLCYNTFYHPSNMVLFVVGNLEPEQMMDQIRANQSKKTFPEATPIKRHFPDEPKTVAVKERKMKFPVQIAKNLVGIKEDIGSLEGQAAIKQEIIGDVALEMLFGTTSDTYLNLYNEGIIDDTFGYDYTLQDSFSFVLVGGDAKNPDEQTTKILEAIREAAENGLQEADLALVKRKRIGQFLRSLNSPEFIANQFSQYIMKSASLFDILPLMETVTLEEVDAFVKNLYAEERTTNFQLLPE
;
A
#
# COMPACT_ATOMS: atom_id res chain seq x y z
N TYR A 1 -11.02 -12.04 13.33
CA TYR A 1 -10.47 -11.58 12.05
C TYR A 1 -9.26 -12.43 11.66
N ALA A 2 -9.19 -12.86 10.42
CA ALA A 2 -8.04 -13.56 9.89
C ALA A 2 -7.64 -12.97 8.54
N VAL A 3 -6.34 -12.87 8.29
CA VAL A 3 -5.78 -12.43 7.02
C VAL A 3 -4.65 -13.37 6.58
N PHE A 4 -4.69 -13.75 5.32
CA PHE A 4 -3.64 -14.55 4.67
C PHE A 4 -3.02 -13.72 3.55
N THR A 5 -1.82 -13.26 3.77
CA THR A 5 -1.13 -12.28 2.93
C THR A 5 0.06 -12.91 2.23
N THR A 6 0.20 -12.67 0.93
CA THR A 6 1.42 -12.97 0.17
C THR A 6 2.23 -11.70 -0.07
N ASN A 7 3.56 -11.81 0.00
CA ASN A 7 4.49 -10.75 -0.41
C ASN A 7 4.60 -10.72 -1.94
N TYR A 8 3.50 -10.30 -2.58
CA TYR A 8 3.31 -10.19 -4.01
C TYR A 8 2.32 -9.07 -4.31
N GLY A 9 2.74 -8.05 -5.02
CA GLY A 9 1.92 -6.91 -5.38
C GLY A 9 2.09 -6.48 -6.83
N SER A 10 1.50 -5.35 -7.18
CA SER A 10 1.46 -4.87 -8.57
C SER A 10 2.84 -4.53 -9.14
N ILE A 11 3.82 -4.18 -8.30
CA ILE A 11 5.18 -3.88 -8.75
C ILE A 11 6.02 -5.12 -9.11
N ASP A 12 5.56 -6.32 -8.74
CA ASP A 12 6.26 -7.58 -8.98
C ASP A 12 6.01 -8.11 -10.41
N ASN A 13 6.23 -7.27 -11.42
CA ASN A 13 5.98 -7.57 -12.83
C ASN A 13 7.21 -8.11 -13.58
N ASN A 14 8.37 -8.23 -12.92
CA ASN A 14 9.60 -8.78 -13.49
C ASN A 14 10.38 -9.57 -12.44
N PHE A 15 10.36 -10.88 -12.55
CA PHE A 15 10.90 -11.79 -11.53
C PHE A 15 11.45 -13.07 -12.15
N ALA A 16 12.29 -13.79 -11.41
CA ALA A 16 12.70 -15.14 -11.79
C ALA A 16 11.71 -16.15 -11.18
N PRO A 17 11.01 -16.96 -12.00
CA PRO A 17 10.14 -18.02 -11.52
C PRO A 17 10.87 -19.01 -10.61
N ILE A 18 10.13 -19.72 -9.75
CA ILE A 18 10.73 -20.73 -8.86
C ILE A 18 11.51 -21.77 -9.67
N GLY A 19 12.76 -21.99 -9.28
CA GLY A 19 13.68 -22.92 -9.93
C GLY A 19 14.36 -22.36 -11.17
N GLU A 20 14.07 -21.13 -11.58
CA GLU A 20 14.68 -20.47 -12.72
C GLU A 20 15.68 -19.37 -12.31
N THR A 21 16.56 -19.01 -13.22
CA THR A 21 17.52 -17.91 -13.02
C THR A 21 17.27 -16.74 -13.95
N ALA A 22 16.55 -16.98 -15.05
CA ALA A 22 16.17 -15.95 -16.02
C ALA A 22 14.95 -15.15 -15.51
N PHE A 23 14.98 -13.85 -15.70
CA PHE A 23 13.85 -12.99 -15.37
C PHE A 23 12.76 -13.09 -16.44
N THR A 24 11.53 -13.17 -16.00
CA THR A 24 10.32 -13.15 -16.84
C THR A 24 9.51 -11.91 -16.50
N LYS A 25 9.20 -11.11 -17.51
CA LYS A 25 8.28 -10.00 -17.39
C LYS A 25 6.86 -10.48 -17.66
N VAL A 26 5.93 -10.12 -16.78
CA VAL A 26 4.49 -10.42 -16.90
C VAL A 26 3.70 -9.12 -17.14
N PRO A 27 2.47 -9.20 -17.68
CA PRO A 27 1.61 -8.05 -17.90
C PRO A 27 1.30 -7.29 -16.61
N ASP A 28 1.23 -5.97 -16.69
CA ASP A 28 0.83 -5.11 -15.57
C ASP A 28 -0.64 -5.40 -15.19
N GLY A 29 -0.94 -5.33 -13.88
CA GLY A 29 -2.26 -5.68 -13.35
C GLY A 29 -2.44 -7.17 -13.03
N ILE A 30 -1.47 -8.05 -13.35
CA ILE A 30 -1.64 -9.51 -13.15
C ILE A 30 -1.77 -9.90 -11.67
N ALA A 31 -1.19 -9.16 -10.74
CA ALA A 31 -1.33 -9.44 -9.30
C ALA A 31 -2.77 -9.22 -8.83
N HIS A 32 -3.39 -8.11 -9.24
CA HIS A 32 -4.79 -7.80 -8.98
C HIS A 32 -5.73 -8.78 -9.71
N PHE A 33 -5.43 -9.09 -10.96
CA PHE A 33 -6.18 -10.09 -11.72
C PHE A 33 -6.16 -11.47 -11.03
N LEU A 34 -5.00 -11.87 -10.51
CA LEU A 34 -4.86 -13.12 -9.77
C LEU A 34 -5.69 -13.10 -8.48
N GLU A 35 -5.74 -11.97 -7.77
CA GLU A 35 -6.57 -11.80 -6.58
C GLU A 35 -8.03 -12.12 -6.86
N HIS A 36 -8.62 -11.51 -7.90
CA HIS A 36 -9.99 -11.79 -8.35
C HIS A 36 -10.19 -13.29 -8.65
N LYS A 37 -9.27 -13.87 -9.41
CA LYS A 37 -9.38 -15.26 -9.83
C LYS A 37 -9.29 -16.28 -8.72
N MET A 38 -8.71 -15.93 -7.57
CA MET A 38 -8.62 -16.83 -6.43
C MET A 38 -9.98 -17.17 -5.82
N PHE A 39 -10.98 -16.28 -5.92
CA PHE A 39 -12.32 -16.54 -5.39
C PHE A 39 -13.14 -17.52 -6.21
N GLU A 40 -12.83 -17.70 -7.48
CA GLU A 40 -13.51 -18.64 -8.34
C GLU A 40 -12.93 -20.06 -8.20
N LYS A 41 -13.78 -21.03 -7.97
CA LYS A 41 -13.42 -22.46 -7.86
C LYS A 41 -14.30 -23.30 -8.79
N GLU A 42 -13.93 -24.56 -8.99
CA GLU A 42 -14.73 -25.48 -9.80
C GLU A 42 -16.15 -25.67 -9.26
N ASP A 43 -16.32 -25.63 -7.93
CA ASP A 43 -17.59 -25.78 -7.22
C ASP A 43 -18.30 -24.45 -6.91
N GLY A 44 -17.83 -23.33 -7.47
CA GLY A 44 -18.47 -22.01 -7.36
C GLY A 44 -17.60 -20.95 -6.68
N ASP A 45 -18.24 -19.81 -6.37
CA ASP A 45 -17.58 -18.67 -5.77
C ASP A 45 -17.43 -18.84 -4.24
N VAL A 46 -16.22 -18.59 -3.75
CA VAL A 46 -15.88 -18.72 -2.32
C VAL A 46 -16.62 -17.72 -1.44
N PHE A 47 -17.04 -16.56 -1.96
CA PHE A 47 -17.87 -15.60 -1.21
C PHE A 47 -19.13 -16.27 -0.61
N PHE A 48 -19.78 -17.16 -1.35
CA PHE A 48 -20.94 -17.89 -0.85
C PHE A 48 -20.60 -18.82 0.31
N LYS A 49 -19.43 -19.48 0.26
CA LYS A 49 -18.98 -20.39 1.33
C LYS A 49 -18.77 -19.65 2.67
N PHE A 50 -18.29 -18.41 2.63
CA PHE A 50 -18.17 -17.55 3.81
C PHE A 50 -19.53 -17.03 4.29
N GLY A 51 -20.38 -16.58 3.34
CA GLY A 51 -21.73 -16.10 3.64
C GLY A 51 -22.60 -17.13 4.34
N GLU A 52 -22.59 -18.40 3.89
CA GLU A 52 -23.30 -19.51 4.53
C GLU A 52 -22.84 -19.79 5.97
N LYS A 53 -21.61 -19.40 6.30
CA LYS A 53 -21.01 -19.53 7.64
C LYS A 53 -21.10 -18.25 8.48
N GLY A 54 -21.79 -17.23 7.97
CA GLY A 54 -21.99 -15.96 8.66
C GLY A 54 -20.71 -15.11 8.78
N ALA A 55 -19.78 -15.25 7.83
CA ALA A 55 -18.57 -14.46 7.74
C ALA A 55 -18.65 -13.45 6.59
N PHE A 56 -18.03 -12.29 6.81
CA PHE A 56 -17.68 -11.33 5.76
C PHE A 56 -16.28 -11.68 5.26
N THR A 57 -16.08 -11.72 3.96
CA THR A 57 -14.77 -11.93 3.33
C THR A 57 -14.46 -10.82 2.35
N ASN A 58 -13.17 -10.53 2.17
CA ASN A 58 -12.67 -9.58 1.19
C ASN A 58 -11.23 -9.94 0.79
N ALA A 59 -10.70 -9.26 -0.21
CA ALA A 59 -9.30 -9.27 -0.56
C ALA A 59 -8.87 -7.88 -1.04
N PHE A 60 -7.57 -7.65 -1.12
CA PHE A 60 -7.02 -6.45 -1.74
C PHE A 60 -5.60 -6.71 -2.25
N THR A 61 -5.26 -6.05 -3.34
CA THR A 61 -3.91 -5.96 -3.88
C THR A 61 -3.37 -4.55 -3.70
N SER A 62 -2.13 -4.44 -3.23
CA SER A 62 -1.38 -3.19 -3.15
C SER A 62 -0.14 -3.25 -4.04
N PHE A 63 0.73 -2.25 -3.95
CA PHE A 63 2.00 -2.26 -4.68
C PHE A 63 2.89 -3.46 -4.32
N THR A 64 2.88 -3.91 -3.06
CA THR A 64 3.84 -4.90 -2.54
C THR A 64 3.22 -6.17 -1.98
N LYS A 65 1.92 -6.23 -1.77
CA LYS A 65 1.24 -7.37 -1.16
C LYS A 65 -0.16 -7.59 -1.71
N THR A 66 -0.60 -8.85 -1.66
CA THR A 66 -2.01 -9.25 -1.86
C THR A 66 -2.47 -9.98 -0.61
N ALA A 67 -3.66 -9.66 -0.12
CA ALA A 67 -4.19 -10.19 1.12
C ALA A 67 -5.63 -10.68 0.94
N TYR A 68 -5.94 -11.82 1.55
CA TYR A 68 -7.27 -12.45 1.61
C TYR A 68 -7.69 -12.52 3.06
N LEU A 69 -8.91 -12.15 3.38
CA LEU A 69 -9.34 -12.00 4.75
C LEU A 69 -10.78 -12.43 5.00
N PHE A 70 -11.09 -12.73 6.24
CA PHE A 70 -12.46 -12.79 6.72
C PHE A 70 -12.61 -12.20 8.13
N SER A 71 -13.83 -11.76 8.43
CA SER A 71 -14.26 -11.46 9.78
C SER A 71 -15.52 -12.24 10.11
N SER A 72 -15.60 -12.79 11.32
CA SER A 72 -16.79 -13.50 11.78
C SER A 72 -16.92 -13.47 13.31
N THR A 73 -18.15 -13.66 13.80
CA THR A 73 -18.44 -13.77 15.23
C THR A 73 -18.73 -15.21 15.66
N SER A 74 -18.72 -16.15 14.71
CA SER A 74 -19.02 -17.58 14.94
C SER A 74 -18.36 -18.44 13.87
N ARG A 75 -18.25 -19.75 14.11
CA ARG A 75 -17.71 -20.75 13.17
C ARG A 75 -16.32 -20.35 12.66
N VAL A 76 -15.48 -19.81 13.54
CA VAL A 76 -14.16 -19.27 13.20
C VAL A 76 -13.27 -20.34 12.59
N GLU A 77 -13.27 -21.55 13.15
CA GLU A 77 -12.49 -22.70 12.70
C GLU A 77 -12.85 -23.11 11.26
N GLU A 78 -14.15 -23.15 10.95
CA GLU A 78 -14.62 -23.51 9.60
C GLU A 78 -14.28 -22.43 8.57
N ASN A 79 -14.39 -21.16 8.95
CA ASN A 79 -14.02 -20.02 8.10
C ASN A 79 -12.50 -19.97 7.89
N LEU A 80 -11.70 -20.27 8.93
CA LEU A 80 -10.24 -20.32 8.82
C LEU A 80 -9.80 -21.45 7.86
N GLU A 81 -10.41 -22.63 7.95
CA GLU A 81 -10.13 -23.72 7.01
C GLU A 81 -10.49 -23.33 5.57
N THR A 82 -11.64 -22.64 5.40
CA THR A 82 -12.03 -22.10 4.08
C THR A 82 -11.01 -21.12 3.55
N LEU A 83 -10.54 -20.15 4.37
CA LEU A 83 -9.52 -19.17 3.98
C LEU A 83 -8.23 -19.85 3.52
N ILE A 84 -7.71 -20.78 4.32
CA ILE A 84 -6.46 -21.47 4.01
C ILE A 84 -6.58 -22.27 2.73
N ASN A 85 -7.68 -23.00 2.57
CA ASN A 85 -7.85 -23.87 1.42
C ASN A 85 -8.03 -23.07 0.13
N PHE A 86 -8.90 -22.06 0.10
CA PHE A 86 -9.12 -21.35 -1.15
C PHE A 86 -7.87 -20.56 -1.62
N VAL A 87 -7.08 -20.03 -0.70
CA VAL A 87 -5.84 -19.32 -1.05
C VAL A 87 -4.75 -20.30 -1.54
N GLN A 88 -4.74 -21.53 -1.07
CA GLN A 88 -3.75 -22.55 -1.43
C GLN A 88 -4.22 -23.55 -2.51
N GLU A 89 -5.41 -23.36 -3.08
CA GLU A 89 -5.98 -24.24 -4.11
C GLU A 89 -6.40 -23.40 -5.33
N PRO A 90 -5.46 -23.03 -6.23
CA PRO A 90 -5.77 -22.21 -7.40
C PRO A 90 -6.60 -22.99 -8.41
N TYR A 91 -7.53 -22.31 -9.07
CA TYR A 91 -8.34 -22.86 -10.15
C TYR A 91 -8.52 -21.83 -11.26
N PHE A 92 -7.81 -21.99 -12.36
CA PHE A 92 -7.88 -21.06 -13.50
C PHE A 92 -8.15 -21.83 -14.78
N THR A 93 -9.16 -21.37 -15.54
CA THR A 93 -9.49 -21.89 -16.87
C THR A 93 -9.39 -20.75 -17.89
N GLU A 94 -9.22 -21.09 -19.17
CA GLU A 94 -9.19 -20.08 -20.23
C GLU A 94 -10.51 -19.30 -20.28
N GLU A 95 -11.65 -19.99 -20.19
CA GLU A 95 -12.97 -19.40 -20.23
C GLU A 95 -13.17 -18.37 -19.10
N THR A 96 -12.81 -18.73 -17.88
CA THR A 96 -13.02 -17.85 -16.71
C THR A 96 -12.04 -16.68 -16.68
N VAL A 97 -10.83 -16.85 -17.23
CA VAL A 97 -9.86 -15.76 -17.42
C VAL A 97 -10.39 -14.76 -18.44
N GLU A 98 -10.91 -15.21 -19.59
CA GLU A 98 -11.45 -14.30 -20.60
C GLU A 98 -12.68 -13.52 -20.08
N LYS A 99 -13.54 -14.16 -19.28
CA LYS A 99 -14.65 -13.46 -18.63
C LYS A 99 -14.18 -12.36 -17.67
N GLU A 100 -13.15 -12.65 -16.87
CA GLU A 100 -12.61 -11.71 -15.87
C GLU A 100 -11.98 -10.47 -16.49
N LYS A 101 -11.36 -10.57 -17.67
CA LYS A 101 -10.88 -9.41 -18.42
C LYS A 101 -11.95 -8.34 -18.64
N GLY A 102 -13.19 -8.78 -18.89
CA GLY A 102 -14.34 -7.89 -19.05
C GLY A 102 -14.71 -7.16 -17.76
N ILE A 103 -14.66 -7.86 -16.64
CA ILE A 103 -15.02 -7.34 -15.30
C ILE A 103 -13.95 -6.32 -14.85
N ILE A 104 -12.69 -6.71 -14.84
CA ILE A 104 -11.58 -5.83 -14.46
C ILE A 104 -11.44 -4.65 -15.43
N GLY A 105 -11.70 -4.85 -16.73
CA GLY A 105 -11.71 -3.76 -17.69
C GLY A 105 -12.83 -2.72 -17.44
N GLN A 106 -13.93 -3.08 -16.78
CA GLN A 106 -14.93 -2.11 -16.31
C GLN A 106 -14.48 -1.40 -15.04
N GLU A 107 -13.83 -2.11 -14.14
CA GLU A 107 -13.25 -1.56 -12.91
C GLU A 107 -12.16 -0.54 -13.21
N ILE A 108 -11.23 -0.83 -14.13
CA ILE A 108 -10.21 0.12 -14.59
C ILE A 108 -10.85 1.41 -15.08
N ARG A 109 -11.88 1.33 -15.94
CA ARG A 109 -12.59 2.52 -16.42
C ARG A 109 -13.29 3.30 -15.31
N MET A 110 -13.80 2.62 -14.29
CA MET A 110 -14.39 3.28 -13.12
C MET A 110 -13.34 4.08 -12.34
N TYR A 111 -12.14 3.53 -12.16
CA TYR A 111 -11.02 4.23 -11.52
C TYR A 111 -10.47 5.37 -12.37
N ASP A 112 -10.42 5.20 -13.71
CA ASP A 112 -10.03 6.27 -14.64
C ASP A 112 -10.96 7.50 -14.55
N ASP A 113 -12.23 7.30 -14.21
CA ASP A 113 -13.23 8.35 -14.02
C ASP A 113 -13.23 8.94 -12.59
N ASP A 114 -12.50 8.35 -11.64
CA ASP A 114 -12.39 8.84 -10.26
C ASP A 114 -11.30 9.92 -10.14
N PRO A 115 -11.64 11.16 -9.74
CA PRO A 115 -10.69 12.26 -9.68
C PRO A 115 -9.62 12.09 -8.60
N ASP A 116 -9.93 11.47 -7.46
CA ASP A 116 -8.96 11.27 -6.37
C ASP A 116 -7.94 10.20 -6.76
N PHE A 117 -8.43 9.12 -7.37
CA PHE A 117 -7.59 8.06 -7.92
C PHE A 117 -6.68 8.59 -9.04
N ARG A 118 -7.25 9.39 -9.95
CA ARG A 118 -6.49 9.98 -11.06
C ARG A 118 -5.43 10.97 -10.59
N ALA A 119 -5.72 11.76 -9.55
CA ALA A 119 -4.74 12.67 -8.94
C ALA A 119 -3.62 11.89 -8.25
N TYR A 120 -3.94 10.84 -7.50
CA TYR A 120 -2.98 9.99 -6.80
C TYR A 120 -2.01 9.31 -7.77
N PHE A 121 -2.51 8.59 -8.78
CA PHE A 121 -1.62 7.96 -9.77
C PHE A 121 -0.92 8.99 -10.66
N GLY A 122 -1.56 10.10 -11.00
CA GLY A 122 -0.95 11.16 -11.79
C GLY A 122 0.29 11.78 -11.14
N VAL A 123 0.29 12.00 -9.83
CA VAL A 123 1.47 12.50 -9.12
C VAL A 123 2.55 11.43 -9.00
N ILE A 124 2.21 10.16 -8.84
CA ILE A 124 3.18 9.05 -8.81
C ILE A 124 3.81 8.85 -10.20
N GLU A 125 3.03 8.92 -11.28
CA GLU A 125 3.53 8.90 -12.67
C GLU A 125 4.56 10.01 -12.92
N ASN A 126 4.35 11.19 -12.35
CA ASN A 126 5.29 12.30 -12.47
C ASN A 126 6.60 12.03 -11.70
N MET A 127 6.55 11.30 -10.59
CA MET A 127 7.72 11.03 -9.75
C MET A 127 8.67 10.00 -10.38
N TYR A 128 8.15 8.95 -10.99
CA TYR A 128 8.96 7.79 -11.38
C TYR A 128 9.17 7.70 -12.90
N HIS A 129 10.43 7.48 -13.31
CA HIS A 129 10.80 7.32 -14.72
C HIS A 129 10.47 5.90 -15.22
N GLN A 130 10.89 4.89 -14.49
CA GLN A 130 10.85 3.48 -14.94
C GLN A 130 10.28 2.52 -13.89
N HIS A 131 10.30 2.89 -12.61
CA HIS A 131 9.84 2.01 -11.53
C HIS A 131 8.36 1.65 -11.71
N PRO A 132 7.96 0.36 -11.54
CA PRO A 132 6.59 -0.09 -11.78
C PRO A 132 5.54 0.51 -10.81
N VAL A 133 5.93 1.17 -9.73
CA VAL A 133 5.00 1.89 -8.84
C VAL A 133 4.20 2.98 -9.57
N LYS A 134 4.70 3.49 -10.70
CA LYS A 134 3.98 4.47 -11.54
C LYS A 134 2.79 3.90 -12.31
N ILE A 135 2.65 2.58 -12.33
CA ILE A 135 1.60 1.88 -13.05
C ILE A 135 0.47 1.57 -12.07
N ASP A 136 -0.77 1.76 -12.53
CA ASP A 136 -1.96 1.40 -11.77
C ASP A 136 -1.91 -0.07 -11.29
N ILE A 137 -2.38 -0.32 -10.08
CA ILE A 137 -2.42 -1.66 -9.49
C ILE A 137 -3.23 -2.63 -10.34
N ALA A 138 -4.32 -2.18 -10.94
CA ALA A 138 -5.15 -2.96 -11.84
C ALA A 138 -4.56 -3.10 -13.26
N GLY A 139 -3.49 -2.37 -13.58
CA GLY A 139 -2.93 -2.28 -14.91
C GLY A 139 -3.77 -1.42 -15.86
N THR A 140 -3.75 -1.74 -17.14
CA THR A 140 -4.56 -1.12 -18.19
C THR A 140 -5.40 -2.18 -18.90
N VAL A 141 -6.44 -1.75 -19.63
CA VAL A 141 -7.26 -2.66 -20.45
C VAL A 141 -6.39 -3.44 -21.45
N GLU A 142 -5.37 -2.80 -22.01
CA GLU A 142 -4.42 -3.39 -22.95
C GLU A 142 -3.52 -4.43 -22.26
N SER A 143 -2.97 -4.10 -21.07
CA SER A 143 -2.08 -5.03 -20.35
C SER A 143 -2.81 -6.26 -19.84
N ILE A 144 -4.03 -6.11 -19.30
CA ILE A 144 -4.80 -7.25 -18.82
C ILE A 144 -5.29 -8.16 -19.96
N ALA A 145 -5.42 -7.63 -21.19
CA ALA A 145 -5.78 -8.44 -22.35
C ALA A 145 -4.73 -9.52 -22.67
N GLU A 146 -3.46 -9.30 -22.32
CA GLU A 146 -2.36 -10.25 -22.50
C GLU A 146 -2.31 -11.36 -21.44
N ILE A 147 -3.05 -11.21 -20.33
CA ILE A 147 -3.08 -12.18 -19.24
C ILE A 147 -3.77 -13.46 -19.70
N ASN A 148 -3.18 -14.59 -19.36
CA ASN A 148 -3.74 -15.92 -19.61
C ASN A 148 -3.54 -16.84 -18.38
N LYS A 149 -4.16 -18.00 -18.40
CA LYS A 149 -4.11 -18.94 -17.27
C LYS A 149 -2.67 -19.38 -16.92
N ASP A 150 -1.80 -19.55 -17.92
CA ASP A 150 -0.43 -20.04 -17.71
C ASP A 150 0.41 -19.00 -16.96
N LEU A 151 0.22 -17.71 -17.29
CA LEU A 151 0.85 -16.61 -16.57
C LEU A 151 0.31 -16.48 -15.14
N LEU A 152 -1.00 -16.71 -14.93
CA LEU A 152 -1.58 -16.73 -13.58
C LEU A 152 -1.00 -17.87 -12.74
N TYR A 153 -0.89 -19.08 -13.29
CA TYR A 153 -0.22 -20.20 -12.60
C TYR A 153 1.26 -19.93 -12.36
N LEU A 154 1.97 -19.28 -13.30
CA LEU A 154 3.37 -18.90 -13.13
C LEU A 154 3.52 -17.97 -11.92
N CYS A 155 2.71 -16.90 -11.81
CA CYS A 155 2.72 -15.97 -10.70
C CYS A 155 2.31 -16.66 -9.39
N TYR A 156 1.24 -17.45 -9.42
CA TYR A 156 0.76 -18.18 -8.26
C TYR A 156 1.84 -19.12 -7.71
N ASN A 157 2.42 -19.97 -8.55
CA ASN A 157 3.44 -20.94 -8.14
C ASN A 157 4.71 -20.25 -7.61
N THR A 158 5.00 -19.02 -8.06
CA THR A 158 6.16 -18.26 -7.60
C THR A 158 5.90 -17.59 -6.25
N PHE A 159 4.75 -16.90 -6.09
CA PHE A 159 4.54 -15.98 -4.98
C PHE A 159 3.63 -16.52 -3.86
N TYR A 160 2.78 -17.52 -4.13
CA TYR A 160 1.85 -18.09 -3.14
C TYR A 160 2.43 -19.30 -2.42
N HIS A 161 3.76 -19.42 -2.43
CA HIS A 161 4.44 -20.42 -1.62
C HIS A 161 4.39 -20.04 -0.13
N PRO A 162 4.13 -20.97 0.82
CA PRO A 162 4.00 -20.66 2.25
C PRO A 162 5.18 -19.89 2.84
N SER A 163 6.41 -20.05 2.33
CA SER A 163 7.58 -19.28 2.78
C SER A 163 7.55 -17.80 2.42
N ASN A 164 6.66 -17.40 1.49
CA ASN A 164 6.44 -16.02 1.06
C ASN A 164 5.12 -15.43 1.60
N MET A 165 4.47 -16.14 2.53
CA MET A 165 3.13 -15.81 3.01
C MET A 165 3.07 -15.72 4.53
N VAL A 166 2.14 -14.93 5.04
CA VAL A 166 1.83 -14.80 6.47
C VAL A 166 0.34 -15.01 6.67
N LEU A 167 -0.03 -15.97 7.53
CA LEU A 167 -1.38 -16.12 8.04
C LEU A 167 -1.43 -15.56 9.46
N PHE A 168 -2.26 -14.55 9.67
CA PHE A 168 -2.46 -13.94 10.97
C PHE A 168 -3.93 -14.04 11.38
N VAL A 169 -4.16 -14.49 12.63
CA VAL A 169 -5.50 -14.66 13.20
C VAL A 169 -5.56 -13.93 14.54
N VAL A 170 -6.57 -13.11 14.73
CA VAL A 170 -6.75 -12.32 15.95
C VAL A 170 -8.21 -12.29 16.38
N GLY A 171 -8.45 -12.41 17.68
CA GLY A 171 -9.80 -12.34 18.24
C GLY A 171 -9.92 -13.07 19.58
N ASN A 172 -11.15 -13.33 19.99
CA ASN A 172 -11.44 -14.16 21.16
C ASN A 172 -11.35 -15.63 20.77
N LEU A 173 -10.14 -16.20 20.84
CA LEU A 173 -9.80 -17.56 20.43
C LEU A 173 -8.72 -18.17 21.33
N GLU A 174 -8.61 -19.51 21.29
CA GLU A 174 -7.54 -20.24 21.97
C GLU A 174 -6.38 -20.44 20.98
N PRO A 175 -5.22 -19.76 21.17
CA PRO A 175 -4.12 -19.75 20.19
C PRO A 175 -3.59 -21.14 19.84
N GLU A 176 -3.39 -22.01 20.84
CA GLU A 176 -2.86 -23.36 20.61
C GLU A 176 -3.83 -24.22 19.77
N GLN A 177 -5.14 -24.11 20.02
CA GLN A 177 -6.15 -24.82 19.24
C GLN A 177 -6.14 -24.36 17.77
N MET A 178 -6.03 -23.04 17.52
CA MET A 178 -5.92 -22.49 16.18
C MET A 178 -4.63 -22.96 15.48
N MET A 179 -3.53 -22.95 16.19
CA MET A 179 -2.25 -23.44 15.65
C MET A 179 -2.28 -24.92 15.32
N ASP A 180 -2.92 -25.75 16.16
CA ASP A 180 -3.07 -27.19 15.90
C ASP A 180 -3.96 -27.45 14.68
N GLN A 181 -5.04 -26.68 14.50
CA GLN A 181 -5.87 -26.74 13.30
C GLN A 181 -5.07 -26.37 12.04
N ILE A 182 -4.29 -25.27 12.09
CA ILE A 182 -3.45 -24.83 10.96
C ILE A 182 -2.41 -25.91 10.63
N ARG A 183 -1.72 -26.46 11.65
CA ARG A 183 -0.75 -27.54 11.46
C ARG A 183 -1.37 -28.79 10.84
N ALA A 184 -2.56 -29.18 11.32
CA ALA A 184 -3.29 -30.31 10.78
C ALA A 184 -3.76 -30.09 9.33
N ASN A 185 -4.14 -28.87 8.95
CA ASN A 185 -4.45 -28.51 7.57
C ASN A 185 -3.20 -28.58 6.69
N GLN A 186 -2.11 -27.93 7.10
CA GLN A 186 -0.87 -27.84 6.33
C GLN A 186 -0.15 -29.20 6.17
N SER A 187 -0.27 -30.11 7.15
CA SER A 187 0.32 -31.44 7.08
C SER A 187 -0.25 -32.33 5.97
N LYS A 188 -1.41 -31.97 5.44
CA LYS A 188 -2.07 -32.68 4.32
C LYS A 188 -1.59 -32.18 2.96
N LYS A 189 -0.82 -31.10 2.91
CA LYS A 189 -0.38 -30.42 1.69
C LYS A 189 1.10 -30.65 1.45
N THR A 190 1.49 -30.61 0.19
CA THR A 190 2.89 -30.72 -0.21
C THR A 190 3.26 -29.49 -1.03
N PHE A 191 4.35 -28.84 -0.65
CA PHE A 191 4.86 -27.67 -1.35
C PHE A 191 6.26 -27.99 -1.92
N PRO A 192 6.67 -27.33 -3.01
CA PRO A 192 8.04 -27.37 -3.49
C PRO A 192 9.04 -26.92 -2.41
N GLU A 193 10.33 -27.16 -2.62
CA GLU A 193 11.35 -26.58 -1.74
C GLU A 193 11.34 -25.04 -1.85
N ALA A 194 11.39 -24.37 -0.69
CA ALA A 194 11.41 -22.92 -0.62
C ALA A 194 12.70 -22.37 -1.26
N THR A 195 12.53 -21.43 -2.19
CA THR A 195 13.66 -20.72 -2.80
C THR A 195 13.43 -19.20 -2.68
N PRO A 196 14.50 -18.39 -2.48
CA PRO A 196 14.35 -16.94 -2.47
C PRO A 196 13.82 -16.43 -3.82
N ILE A 197 12.77 -15.64 -3.76
CA ILE A 197 12.17 -15.01 -4.95
C ILE A 197 13.07 -13.84 -5.37
N LYS A 198 13.52 -13.88 -6.62
CA LYS A 198 14.33 -12.80 -7.21
C LYS A 198 13.42 -11.85 -7.98
N ARG A 199 13.37 -10.59 -7.55
CA ARG A 199 12.68 -9.50 -8.22
C ARG A 199 13.67 -8.63 -8.96
N HIS A 200 13.24 -8.04 -10.05
CA HIS A 200 14.06 -7.09 -10.80
C HIS A 200 13.33 -5.76 -10.92
N PHE A 201 13.91 -4.73 -10.37
CA PHE A 201 13.47 -3.34 -10.58
C PHE A 201 14.50 -2.63 -11.46
N PRO A 202 14.06 -1.79 -12.40
CA PRO A 202 14.97 -1.00 -13.21
C PRO A 202 15.72 0.03 -12.37
N ASP A 203 16.89 0.46 -12.84
CA ASP A 203 17.62 1.58 -12.23
C ASP A 203 16.75 2.84 -12.35
N GLU A 204 16.35 3.39 -11.22
CA GLU A 204 15.44 4.52 -11.14
C GLU A 204 16.22 5.81 -10.84
N PRO A 205 16.14 6.86 -11.69
CA PRO A 205 16.76 8.14 -11.40
C PRO A 205 16.23 8.76 -10.10
N LYS A 206 17.08 9.44 -9.35
CA LYS A 206 16.69 10.11 -8.10
C LYS A 206 15.76 11.30 -8.34
N THR A 207 15.82 11.91 -9.51
CA THR A 207 14.97 13.04 -9.91
C THR A 207 13.57 12.59 -10.29
N VAL A 208 12.62 13.53 -10.28
CA VAL A 208 11.28 13.27 -10.82
C VAL A 208 11.28 13.24 -12.35
N ALA A 209 10.41 12.43 -12.94
CA ALA A 209 10.27 12.30 -14.39
C ALA A 209 9.62 13.55 -15.00
N VAL A 210 8.66 14.15 -14.31
CA VAL A 210 7.92 15.35 -14.75
C VAL A 210 7.81 16.30 -13.56
N LYS A 211 8.24 17.56 -13.70
CA LYS A 211 8.16 18.55 -12.61
C LYS A 211 6.75 19.05 -12.34
N GLU A 212 5.95 19.20 -13.38
CA GLU A 212 4.58 19.70 -13.28
C GLU A 212 3.71 19.09 -14.37
N ARG A 213 2.50 18.68 -14.03
CA ARG A 213 1.48 18.28 -14.99
C ARG A 213 0.12 18.83 -14.57
N LYS A 214 -0.56 19.46 -15.53
CA LYS A 214 -1.94 19.94 -15.36
C LYS A 214 -2.83 19.21 -16.37
N MET A 215 -3.96 18.71 -15.91
CA MET A 215 -4.91 17.95 -16.70
C MET A 215 -6.31 18.50 -16.51
N LYS A 216 -7.08 18.65 -17.58
CA LYS A 216 -8.51 18.96 -17.51
C LYS A 216 -9.28 17.69 -17.15
N PHE A 217 -10.22 17.84 -16.22
CA PHE A 217 -11.01 16.74 -15.71
C PHE A 217 -12.40 17.24 -15.27
N PRO A 218 -13.46 16.41 -15.31
CA PRO A 218 -14.81 16.83 -14.93
C PRO A 218 -14.97 16.96 -13.40
N VAL A 219 -14.24 17.91 -12.81
CA VAL A 219 -14.31 18.29 -11.40
C VAL A 219 -14.85 19.70 -11.25
N GLN A 220 -15.48 20.01 -10.13
CA GLN A 220 -15.96 21.38 -9.83
C GLN A 220 -14.88 22.23 -9.16
N ILE A 221 -14.06 21.61 -8.32
CA ILE A 221 -12.92 22.22 -7.63
C ILE A 221 -11.67 21.50 -8.09
N ALA A 222 -10.60 22.25 -8.35
CA ALA A 222 -9.34 21.64 -8.75
C ALA A 222 -8.78 20.74 -7.64
N LYS A 223 -8.17 19.61 -8.02
CA LYS A 223 -7.38 18.78 -7.10
C LYS A 223 -5.90 19.05 -7.34
N ASN A 224 -5.14 19.18 -6.26
CA ASN A 224 -3.74 19.53 -6.31
C ASN A 224 -2.94 18.63 -5.37
N LEU A 225 -1.94 17.94 -5.90
CA LEU A 225 -1.02 17.12 -5.14
C LEU A 225 0.43 17.51 -5.44
N VAL A 226 1.16 17.83 -4.39
CA VAL A 226 2.62 17.93 -4.40
C VAL A 226 3.18 16.57 -4.04
N GLY A 227 4.03 16.02 -4.90
CA GLY A 227 4.75 14.77 -4.68
C GLY A 227 6.24 15.03 -4.47
N ILE A 228 6.84 14.40 -3.47
CA ILE A 228 8.28 14.47 -3.22
C ILE A 228 8.82 13.05 -3.20
N LYS A 229 9.65 12.72 -4.19
CA LYS A 229 10.34 11.45 -4.28
C LYS A 229 11.48 11.40 -3.28
N GLU A 230 11.55 10.36 -2.48
CA GLU A 230 12.65 10.17 -1.56
C GLU A 230 13.76 9.26 -2.12
N ASP A 231 14.96 9.44 -1.60
CA ASP A 231 16.14 8.64 -1.91
C ASP A 231 16.82 8.22 -0.58
N ILE A 232 16.20 7.29 0.11
CA ILE A 232 16.68 6.84 1.43
C ILE A 232 17.35 5.46 1.39
N GLY A 233 17.45 4.85 0.22
CA GLY A 233 17.96 3.49 0.07
C GLY A 233 17.01 2.43 0.67
N SER A 234 17.44 1.17 0.64
CA SER A 234 16.68 0.08 1.24
C SER A 234 16.89 0.06 2.76
N LEU A 235 15.80 0.12 3.51
CA LEU A 235 15.78 -0.04 4.96
C LEU A 235 14.99 -1.29 5.33
N GLU A 236 15.45 -2.04 6.32
CA GLU A 236 14.81 -3.26 6.77
C GLU A 236 14.56 -3.25 8.28
N GLY A 237 13.64 -4.07 8.74
CA GLY A 237 13.37 -4.30 10.15
C GLY A 237 12.98 -3.02 10.90
N GLN A 238 13.48 -2.88 12.12
CA GLN A 238 13.19 -1.73 12.98
C GLN A 238 13.65 -0.39 12.39
N ALA A 239 14.69 -0.37 11.54
CA ALA A 239 15.16 0.84 10.90
C ALA A 239 14.12 1.39 9.90
N ALA A 240 13.46 0.51 9.14
CA ALA A 240 12.38 0.90 8.22
C ALA A 240 11.18 1.45 8.99
N ILE A 241 10.75 0.77 10.08
CA ILE A 241 9.64 1.25 10.92
C ILE A 241 9.99 2.61 11.54
N LYS A 242 11.21 2.76 12.06
CA LYS A 242 11.62 4.02 12.69
C LYS A 242 11.61 5.17 11.68
N GLN A 243 12.08 4.94 10.45
CA GLN A 243 12.03 5.93 9.37
C GLN A 243 10.59 6.30 9.00
N GLU A 244 9.70 5.31 8.90
CA GLU A 244 8.26 5.53 8.66
C GLU A 244 7.64 6.40 9.77
N ILE A 245 7.93 6.09 11.04
CA ILE A 245 7.47 6.90 12.19
C ILE A 245 8.04 8.34 12.13
N ILE A 246 9.32 8.51 11.81
CA ILE A 246 9.94 9.84 11.70
C ILE A 246 9.24 10.67 10.62
N GLY A 247 9.02 10.09 9.44
CA GLY A 247 8.32 10.77 8.35
C GLY A 247 6.90 11.17 8.72
N ASP A 248 6.17 10.25 9.30
CA ASP A 248 4.82 10.48 9.80
C ASP A 248 4.75 11.59 10.87
N VAL A 249 5.69 11.59 11.82
CA VAL A 249 5.79 12.62 12.86
C VAL A 249 6.14 13.97 12.23
N ALA A 250 7.09 14.00 11.31
CA ALA A 250 7.50 15.22 10.60
C ALA A 250 6.34 15.86 9.84
N LEU A 251 5.60 15.05 9.07
CA LEU A 251 4.45 15.54 8.30
C LEU A 251 3.30 15.98 9.21
N GLU A 252 3.06 15.29 10.31
CA GLU A 252 2.08 15.71 11.31
C GLU A 252 2.46 17.05 11.97
N MET A 253 3.75 17.29 12.25
CA MET A 253 4.23 18.56 12.78
C MET A 253 4.08 19.69 11.76
N LEU A 254 4.31 19.41 10.47
CA LEU A 254 4.20 20.40 9.38
C LEU A 254 2.74 20.70 9.00
N PHE A 255 1.94 19.65 8.77
CA PHE A 255 0.66 19.71 8.08
C PHE A 255 -0.50 19.13 8.88
N GLY A 256 -0.27 18.64 10.09
CA GLY A 256 -1.34 18.15 10.96
C GLY A 256 -2.33 19.26 11.33
N THR A 257 -3.59 18.90 11.57
CA THR A 257 -4.69 19.84 11.82
C THR A 257 -4.49 20.81 13.00
N THR A 258 -3.46 20.59 13.81
CA THR A 258 -3.09 21.46 14.94
C THR A 258 -1.80 22.23 14.71
N SER A 259 -1.15 22.07 13.55
CA SER A 259 0.05 22.83 13.19
C SER A 259 -0.29 24.28 12.80
N ASP A 260 0.63 25.19 13.04
CA ASP A 260 0.45 26.59 12.63
C ASP A 260 0.29 26.70 11.11
N THR A 261 1.02 25.89 10.34
CA THR A 261 0.90 25.84 8.87
C THR A 261 -0.54 25.50 8.46
N TYR A 262 -1.09 24.40 8.97
CA TYR A 262 -2.47 24.02 8.65
C TYR A 262 -3.46 25.11 9.02
N LEU A 263 -3.39 25.62 10.25
CA LEU A 263 -4.33 26.64 10.76
C LEU A 263 -4.28 27.94 9.95
N ASN A 264 -3.09 28.38 9.55
CA ASN A 264 -2.93 29.57 8.73
C ASN A 264 -3.52 29.36 7.34
N LEU A 265 -3.14 28.28 6.64
CA LEU A 265 -3.64 27.97 5.30
C LEU A 265 -5.16 27.74 5.26
N TYR A 266 -5.72 27.12 6.31
CA TYR A 266 -7.16 26.92 6.45
C TYR A 266 -7.90 28.25 6.67
N ASN A 267 -7.41 29.11 7.55
CA ASN A 267 -7.99 30.40 7.82
C ASN A 267 -7.91 31.36 6.61
N GLU A 268 -6.86 31.25 5.80
CA GLU A 268 -6.68 31.99 4.55
C GLU A 268 -7.55 31.41 3.41
N GLY A 269 -8.16 30.23 3.60
CA GLY A 269 -8.99 29.55 2.62
C GLY A 269 -8.21 28.96 1.44
N ILE A 270 -6.90 28.72 1.62
CA ILE A 270 -6.01 28.06 0.65
C ILE A 270 -6.22 26.57 0.65
N ILE A 271 -6.55 26.01 1.81
CA ILE A 271 -6.88 24.59 2.01
C ILE A 271 -8.27 24.46 2.64
N ASP A 272 -8.84 23.26 2.57
CA ASP A 272 -10.08 22.86 3.24
C ASP A 272 -9.91 21.49 3.94
N ASP A 273 -11.04 20.87 4.32
CA ASP A 273 -11.05 19.59 5.05
C ASP A 273 -10.54 18.38 4.20
N THR A 274 -10.35 18.55 2.90
CA THR A 274 -9.78 17.51 2.02
C THR A 274 -8.25 17.52 2.05
N PHE A 275 -7.64 18.59 2.59
CA PHE A 275 -6.17 18.69 2.67
C PHE A 275 -5.60 17.60 3.57
N GLY A 276 -4.63 16.88 3.02
CA GLY A 276 -3.95 15.81 3.72
C GLY A 276 -2.51 15.62 3.26
N TYR A 277 -1.86 14.67 3.90
CA TYR A 277 -0.52 14.23 3.58
C TYR A 277 -0.39 12.72 3.78
N ASP A 278 0.52 12.12 3.04
CA ASP A 278 0.87 10.71 3.14
C ASP A 278 2.37 10.50 3.02
N TYR A 279 2.91 9.55 3.76
CA TYR A 279 4.27 9.08 3.64
C TYR A 279 4.28 7.60 3.32
N THR A 280 4.71 7.27 2.13
CA THR A 280 4.87 5.88 1.69
C THR A 280 6.35 5.50 1.70
N LEU A 281 6.69 4.46 2.49
CA LEU A 281 8.03 3.86 2.54
C LEU A 281 7.95 2.36 2.25
N GLN A 282 8.57 1.93 1.15
CA GLN A 282 8.71 0.53 0.76
C GLN A 282 10.17 0.23 0.39
N ASP A 283 10.51 -1.04 0.22
CA ASP A 283 11.90 -1.48 -0.01
C ASP A 283 12.52 -0.90 -1.28
N SER A 284 11.72 -0.65 -2.32
CA SER A 284 12.19 -0.21 -3.64
C SER A 284 11.73 1.19 -4.04
N PHE A 285 10.86 1.84 -3.26
CA PHE A 285 10.37 3.19 -3.51
C PHE A 285 9.91 3.89 -2.25
N SER A 286 10.02 5.20 -2.23
CA SER A 286 9.52 6.05 -1.15
C SER A 286 9.13 7.42 -1.68
N PHE A 287 8.04 7.97 -1.14
CA PHE A 287 7.57 9.31 -1.49
C PHE A 287 6.67 9.92 -0.42
N VAL A 288 6.59 11.24 -0.45
CA VAL A 288 5.62 12.03 0.30
C VAL A 288 4.62 12.65 -0.66
N LEU A 289 3.35 12.66 -0.28
CA LEU A 289 2.27 13.38 -0.96
C LEU A 289 1.68 14.42 0.00
N VAL A 290 1.42 15.63 -0.50
CA VAL A 290 0.73 16.69 0.26
C VAL A 290 -0.22 17.43 -0.67
N GLY A 291 -1.48 17.63 -0.27
CA GLY A 291 -2.44 18.41 -1.05
C GLY A 291 -3.88 18.06 -0.75
N GLY A 292 -4.76 18.37 -1.69
CA GLY A 292 -6.20 18.19 -1.60
C GLY A 292 -6.93 19.06 -2.62
N ASP A 293 -8.19 19.38 -2.37
CA ASP A 293 -8.95 20.31 -3.18
C ASP A 293 -8.40 21.73 -3.03
N ALA A 294 -8.38 22.48 -4.12
CA ALA A 294 -7.77 23.82 -4.13
C ALA A 294 -8.55 24.79 -5.03
N LYS A 295 -8.96 25.92 -4.49
CA LYS A 295 -9.51 27.03 -5.30
C LYS A 295 -8.44 27.66 -6.20
N ASN A 296 -7.21 27.75 -5.69
CA ASN A 296 -6.03 28.20 -6.41
C ASN A 296 -4.91 27.16 -6.23
N PRO A 297 -4.79 26.15 -7.12
CA PRO A 297 -3.84 25.07 -6.96
C PRO A 297 -2.37 25.53 -7.01
N ASP A 298 -2.04 26.57 -7.80
CA ASP A 298 -0.67 27.09 -7.87
C ASP A 298 -0.25 27.79 -6.57
N GLU A 299 -1.16 28.52 -5.93
CA GLU A 299 -0.95 29.14 -4.63
C GLU A 299 -0.79 28.09 -3.53
N GLN A 300 -1.65 27.06 -3.52
CA GLN A 300 -1.55 25.97 -2.57
C GLN A 300 -0.20 25.24 -2.69
N THR A 301 0.25 24.93 -3.92
CA THR A 301 1.57 24.34 -4.17
C THR A 301 2.68 25.22 -3.62
N THR A 302 2.62 26.53 -3.90
CA THR A 302 3.63 27.49 -3.42
C THR A 302 3.71 27.49 -1.90
N LYS A 303 2.56 27.53 -1.24
CA LYS A 303 2.49 27.55 0.23
C LYS A 303 2.96 26.25 0.89
N ILE A 304 2.65 25.10 0.30
CA ILE A 304 3.18 23.81 0.77
C ILE A 304 4.70 23.81 0.71
N LEU A 305 5.28 24.21 -0.42
CA LEU A 305 6.74 24.23 -0.61
C LEU A 305 7.43 25.30 0.25
N GLU A 306 6.80 26.46 0.46
CA GLU A 306 7.28 27.48 1.41
C GLU A 306 7.35 26.92 2.83
N ALA A 307 6.30 26.24 3.30
CA ALA A 307 6.26 25.64 4.63
C ALA A 307 7.37 24.59 4.84
N ILE A 308 7.59 23.71 3.85
CA ILE A 308 8.69 22.72 3.90
C ILE A 308 10.05 23.43 3.95
N ARG A 309 10.26 24.44 3.10
CA ARG A 309 11.50 25.22 3.07
C ARG A 309 11.76 25.92 4.38
N GLU A 310 10.79 26.64 4.91
CA GLU A 310 10.92 27.36 6.18
C GLU A 310 11.26 26.43 7.34
N ALA A 311 10.63 25.26 7.40
CA ALA A 311 10.94 24.25 8.40
C ALA A 311 12.34 23.65 8.20
N ALA A 312 12.76 23.42 6.95
CA ALA A 312 14.12 22.93 6.66
C ALA A 312 15.22 23.93 7.06
N GLU A 313 14.95 25.24 6.92
CA GLU A 313 15.88 26.32 7.26
C GLU A 313 15.93 26.63 8.77
N ASN A 314 14.75 26.66 9.42
CA ASN A 314 14.61 27.14 10.81
C ASN A 314 14.54 26.01 11.85
N GLY A 315 14.28 24.77 11.41
CA GLY A 315 13.98 23.62 12.29
C GLY A 315 12.57 23.68 12.88
N LEU A 316 12.16 22.57 13.50
CA LEU A 316 10.89 22.43 14.20
C LEU A 316 11.05 22.62 15.71
N GLN A 317 9.94 22.63 16.47
CA GLN A 317 9.97 22.92 17.89
C GLN A 317 9.81 21.64 18.73
N GLU A 318 10.63 21.49 19.79
CA GLU A 318 10.58 20.35 20.71
C GLU A 318 9.21 20.20 21.40
N ALA A 319 8.54 21.32 21.67
CA ALA A 319 7.20 21.32 22.29
C ALA A 319 6.16 20.65 21.37
N ASP A 320 6.25 20.87 20.05
CA ASP A 320 5.35 20.31 19.06
C ASP A 320 5.65 18.81 18.85
N LEU A 321 6.92 18.43 18.83
CA LEU A 321 7.31 17.02 18.80
C LEU A 321 6.71 16.26 19.97
N ALA A 322 6.82 16.79 21.18
CA ALA A 322 6.28 16.16 22.38
C ALA A 322 4.74 16.02 22.33
N LEU A 323 4.04 16.98 21.70
CA LEU A 323 2.60 16.94 21.51
C LEU A 323 2.20 15.89 20.46
N VAL A 324 2.87 15.91 19.30
CA VAL A 324 2.60 14.99 18.18
C VAL A 324 2.88 13.54 18.61
N LYS A 325 3.99 13.29 19.29
CA LYS A 325 4.29 11.94 19.83
C LYS A 325 3.17 11.42 20.73
N ARG A 326 2.70 12.22 21.69
CA ARG A 326 1.58 11.85 22.56
C ARG A 326 0.29 11.57 21.79
N LYS A 327 -0.03 12.42 20.81
CA LYS A 327 -1.19 12.22 19.92
C LYS A 327 -1.08 10.89 19.18
N ARG A 328 0.05 10.64 18.52
CA ARG A 328 0.29 9.42 17.73
C ARG A 328 0.29 8.15 18.58
N ILE A 329 0.90 8.18 19.76
CA ILE A 329 0.85 7.08 20.73
C ILE A 329 -0.62 6.79 21.12
N GLY A 330 -1.39 7.83 21.43
CA GLY A 330 -2.81 7.67 21.77
C GLY A 330 -3.63 7.09 20.62
N GLN A 331 -3.38 7.53 19.41
CA GLN A 331 -4.03 6.99 18.19
C GLN A 331 -3.65 5.52 17.97
N PHE A 332 -2.37 5.19 18.05
CA PHE A 332 -1.89 3.81 17.92
C PHE A 332 -2.53 2.87 18.95
N LEU A 333 -2.50 3.25 20.25
CA LEU A 333 -3.13 2.46 21.31
C LEU A 333 -4.65 2.29 21.09
N ARG A 334 -5.33 3.32 20.58
CA ARG A 334 -6.74 3.22 20.21
C ARG A 334 -6.97 2.25 19.04
N SER A 335 -6.09 2.26 18.05
CA SER A 335 -6.19 1.38 16.87
C SER A 335 -6.00 -0.09 17.24
N LEU A 336 -5.30 -0.41 18.32
CA LEU A 336 -5.18 -1.78 18.84
C LEU A 336 -6.50 -2.38 19.37
N ASN A 337 -7.60 -1.62 19.42
CA ASN A 337 -8.93 -2.18 19.65
C ASN A 337 -9.58 -2.76 18.39
N SER A 338 -8.98 -2.57 17.21
CA SER A 338 -9.46 -3.12 15.93
C SER A 338 -8.68 -4.39 15.58
N PRO A 339 -9.33 -5.57 15.55
CA PRO A 339 -8.69 -6.80 15.06
C PRO A 339 -8.18 -6.66 13.61
N GLU A 340 -8.89 -5.92 12.77
CA GLU A 340 -8.49 -5.63 11.40
C GLU A 340 -7.17 -4.85 11.34
N PHE A 341 -7.06 -3.76 12.11
CA PHE A 341 -5.82 -2.99 12.21
C PHE A 341 -4.66 -3.86 12.66
N ILE A 342 -4.84 -4.61 13.74
CA ILE A 342 -3.79 -5.49 14.28
C ILE A 342 -3.32 -6.47 13.20
N ALA A 343 -4.26 -7.17 12.54
CA ALA A 343 -3.92 -8.20 11.57
C ALA A 343 -3.19 -7.64 10.34
N ASN A 344 -3.69 -6.54 9.78
CA ASN A 344 -3.09 -5.92 8.59
C ASN A 344 -1.72 -5.32 8.89
N GLN A 345 -1.56 -4.61 10.00
CA GLN A 345 -0.29 -4.01 10.39
C GLN A 345 0.74 -5.06 10.79
N PHE A 346 0.33 -6.08 11.58
CA PHE A 346 1.24 -7.16 11.95
C PHE A 346 1.76 -7.89 10.71
N SER A 347 0.87 -8.23 9.76
CA SER A 347 1.25 -8.89 8.52
C SER A 347 2.21 -8.05 7.67
N GLN A 348 2.02 -6.73 7.64
CA GLN A 348 2.90 -5.81 6.93
C GLN A 348 4.30 -5.76 7.55
N TYR A 349 4.39 -5.61 8.86
CA TYR A 349 5.69 -5.45 9.52
C TYR A 349 6.48 -6.75 9.60
N ILE A 350 5.81 -7.91 9.79
CA ILE A 350 6.52 -9.19 9.81
C ILE A 350 7.17 -9.51 8.45
N MET A 351 6.56 -9.08 7.34
CA MET A 351 7.15 -9.20 6.00
C MET A 351 8.39 -8.33 5.83
N LYS A 352 8.51 -7.24 6.59
CA LYS A 352 9.69 -6.37 6.67
C LYS A 352 10.67 -6.79 7.78
N SER A 353 10.56 -8.01 8.32
CA SER A 353 11.38 -8.52 9.44
C SER A 353 11.29 -7.68 10.72
N ALA A 354 10.10 -7.16 11.01
CA ALA A 354 9.81 -6.34 12.18
C ALA A 354 8.46 -6.71 12.80
N SER A 355 8.09 -6.09 13.91
CA SER A 355 6.86 -6.39 14.64
C SER A 355 6.00 -5.12 14.84
N LEU A 356 4.67 -5.30 14.80
CA LEU A 356 3.73 -4.26 15.24
C LEU A 356 4.06 -3.70 16.64
N PHE A 357 4.58 -4.56 17.53
CA PHE A 357 4.93 -4.17 18.90
C PHE A 357 6.22 -3.35 19.01
N ASP A 358 7.01 -3.23 17.93
CA ASP A 358 8.19 -2.35 17.89
C ASP A 358 7.79 -0.87 17.73
N ILE A 359 6.58 -0.57 17.23
CA ILE A 359 6.13 0.80 16.92
C ILE A 359 6.18 1.69 18.17
N LEU A 360 5.59 1.28 19.27
CA LEU A 360 5.50 2.13 20.46
C LEU A 360 6.88 2.44 21.05
N PRO A 361 7.77 1.46 21.32
CA PRO A 361 9.13 1.76 21.76
C PRO A 361 9.92 2.66 20.78
N LEU A 362 9.80 2.41 19.48
CA LEU A 362 10.50 3.21 18.46
C LEU A 362 9.98 4.65 18.43
N MET A 363 8.66 4.86 18.50
CA MET A 363 8.04 6.19 18.54
C MET A 363 8.52 7.01 19.75
N GLU A 364 8.69 6.36 20.90
CA GLU A 364 9.23 7.03 22.10
C GLU A 364 10.67 7.52 21.91
N THR A 365 11.46 6.86 21.08
CA THR A 365 12.87 7.21 20.82
C THR A 365 13.07 8.25 19.74
N VAL A 366 12.04 8.66 18.99
CA VAL A 366 12.16 9.69 17.96
C VAL A 366 12.59 11.01 18.57
N THR A 367 13.63 11.62 17.99
CA THR A 367 14.23 12.90 18.44
C THR A 367 13.94 14.02 17.44
N LEU A 368 14.02 15.27 17.91
CA LEU A 368 13.83 16.43 17.05
C LEU A 368 14.91 16.48 15.94
N GLU A 369 16.14 16.09 16.25
CA GLU A 369 17.23 16.04 15.27
C GLU A 369 16.91 15.09 14.10
N GLU A 370 16.33 13.92 14.37
CA GLU A 370 15.90 12.96 13.35
C GLU A 370 14.76 13.53 12.49
N VAL A 371 13.80 14.21 13.11
CA VAL A 371 12.67 14.85 12.41
C VAL A 371 13.15 16.01 11.53
N ASP A 372 14.02 16.88 12.06
CA ASP A 372 14.63 17.99 11.31
C ASP A 372 15.48 17.47 10.13
N ALA A 373 16.20 16.38 10.31
CA ALA A 373 16.97 15.76 9.23
C ALA A 373 16.06 15.24 8.11
N PHE A 374 14.91 14.64 8.47
CA PHE A 374 13.91 14.22 7.50
C PHE A 374 13.35 15.41 6.70
N VAL A 375 12.93 16.48 7.38
CA VAL A 375 12.39 17.69 6.73
C VAL A 375 13.42 18.34 5.80
N LYS A 376 14.69 18.42 6.22
CA LYS A 376 15.77 18.91 5.36
C LYS A 376 15.97 18.06 4.12
N ASN A 377 15.80 16.74 4.23
CA ASN A 377 15.86 15.84 3.08
C ASN A 377 14.66 15.98 2.14
N LEU A 378 13.49 16.37 2.64
CA LEU A 378 12.32 16.64 1.78
C LEU A 378 12.53 17.86 0.88
N TYR A 379 13.29 18.86 1.33
CA TYR A 379 13.53 20.07 0.56
C TYR A 379 14.54 19.83 -0.57
N ALA A 380 14.03 19.31 -1.71
CA ALA A 380 14.83 19.00 -2.89
C ALA A 380 14.04 19.27 -4.17
N GLU A 381 14.36 20.37 -4.86
CA GLU A 381 13.62 20.81 -6.05
C GLU A 381 13.62 19.78 -7.19
N GLU A 382 14.71 19.06 -7.38
CA GLU A 382 14.84 18.03 -8.41
C GLU A 382 14.05 16.75 -8.14
N ARG A 383 13.61 16.56 -6.88
CA ARG A 383 12.80 15.42 -6.43
C ARG A 383 11.34 15.78 -6.19
N THR A 384 10.96 17.03 -6.44
CA THR A 384 9.61 17.55 -6.22
C THR A 384 8.84 17.66 -7.52
N THR A 385 7.61 17.25 -7.50
CA THR A 385 6.64 17.37 -8.61
C THR A 385 5.30 17.91 -8.13
N ASN A 386 4.53 18.43 -9.06
CA ASN A 386 3.15 18.82 -8.83
C ASN A 386 2.22 18.23 -9.91
N PHE A 387 1.07 17.73 -9.48
CA PHE A 387 0.01 17.25 -10.36
C PHE A 387 -1.31 17.93 -10.01
N GLN A 388 -1.98 18.46 -11.03
CA GLN A 388 -3.24 19.20 -10.88
C GLN A 388 -4.31 18.67 -11.82
N LEU A 389 -5.49 18.34 -11.25
CA LEU A 389 -6.72 18.18 -12.03
C LEU A 389 -7.49 19.49 -11.97
N LEU A 390 -7.72 20.10 -13.13
CA LEU A 390 -8.37 21.38 -13.27
C LEU A 390 -9.79 21.20 -13.82
N PRO A 391 -10.77 22.00 -13.41
CA PRO A 391 -12.10 22.04 -14.05
C PRO A 391 -12.00 22.23 -15.56
N GLU A 392 -12.92 21.59 -16.31
CA GLU A 392 -13.03 21.73 -17.79
C GLU A 392 -13.30 23.17 -18.24
#